data_f9d2fb53bb63f6e12a0cbba8b431f24a
#
_entry.id   f9d2fb53bb63f6e12a0cbba8b431f24a
#
_cell.length_a   1.000
_cell.length_b   1.000
_cell.length_c   1.000
_cell.angle_alpha   90.00
_cell.angle_beta   90.00
_cell.angle_gamma   90.00
#
_symmetry.space_group_name_H-M   'P 1'
#
loop_
_entity.id
_entity.type
_entity.pdbx_description
1 polymer ?
#
loop_
_entity_poly.entity_id
_entity_poly.type
_entity_poly.pdbx_seq_one_letter_code
_entity_poly.pdbx_strand_id
1 'polypeptide(L)'
;MILSNFAESLAELISEKNLPPAQFADEIGCGRGTISRYLHAQKMPKVSLLVRIADYFQCSTDYLLGREIEKYPRVFQTCPSFKERLPVLCKQLNVTKYRLQKETGIAESAIYNWQNGSESPNLENILKIADKFCCSVDFVIGRSNL
;
A
#
# COMPACT_ATOMS: atom_id res chain seq x y z
N MET A 1 -11.89 3.29 -10.39
CA MET A 1 -11.87 2.10 -9.55
C MET A 1 -11.00 2.30 -8.31
N ILE A 2 -9.72 1.92 -8.32
CA ILE A 2 -8.87 2.10 -7.12
C ILE A 2 -8.70 3.58 -6.78
N LEU A 3 -8.51 4.45 -7.77
CA LEU A 3 -8.43 5.90 -7.54
C LEU A 3 -9.68 6.43 -6.83
N SER A 4 -10.86 6.04 -7.30
CA SER A 4 -12.13 6.46 -6.71
C SER A 4 -12.31 5.87 -5.31
N ASN A 5 -11.96 4.59 -5.13
CA ASN A 5 -12.08 3.91 -3.85
C ASN A 5 -11.17 4.55 -2.80
N PHE A 6 -9.94 4.85 -3.19
CA PHE A 6 -9.00 5.52 -2.29
C PHE A 6 -9.50 6.91 -1.91
N ALA A 7 -9.99 7.68 -2.89
CA ALA A 7 -10.53 9.02 -2.64
C ALA A 7 -11.71 8.99 -1.66
N GLU A 8 -12.65 8.07 -1.86
CA GLU A 8 -13.81 7.91 -0.98
C GLU A 8 -13.42 7.50 0.44
N SER A 9 -12.56 6.50 0.56
CA SER A 9 -12.11 6.02 1.87
C SER A 9 -11.37 7.12 2.63
N LEU A 10 -10.49 7.84 1.95
CA LEU A 10 -9.74 8.94 2.58
C LEU A 10 -10.68 10.06 3.02
N ALA A 11 -11.63 10.45 2.18
CA ALA A 11 -12.60 11.48 2.52
C ALA A 11 -13.43 11.11 3.75
N GLU A 12 -13.90 9.86 3.83
CA GLU A 12 -14.64 9.37 4.99
C GLU A 12 -13.80 9.42 6.27
N LEU A 13 -12.57 8.95 6.22
CA LEU A 13 -11.70 8.92 7.40
C LEU A 13 -11.37 10.32 7.90
N ILE A 14 -11.10 11.24 7.01
CA ILE A 14 -10.83 12.64 7.36
C ILE A 14 -12.09 13.26 7.99
N SER A 15 -13.26 13.00 7.41
CA SER A 15 -14.54 13.49 7.91
C SER A 15 -14.86 12.94 9.29
N GLU A 16 -14.62 11.65 9.53
CA GLU A 16 -14.84 11.02 10.84
C GLU A 16 -14.01 11.65 11.95
N LYS A 17 -12.82 12.14 11.63
CA LYS A 17 -11.96 12.85 12.59
C LYS A 17 -12.27 14.34 12.68
N ASN A 18 -13.22 14.83 11.91
CA ASN A 18 -13.57 16.26 11.84
C ASN A 18 -12.37 17.16 11.51
N LEU A 19 -11.48 16.66 10.64
CA LEU A 19 -10.29 17.41 10.23
C LEU A 19 -10.52 18.14 8.93
N PRO A 20 -10.14 19.43 8.82
CA PRO A 20 -10.01 20.04 7.50
C PRO A 20 -8.93 19.33 6.70
N PRO A 21 -9.11 19.11 5.38
CA PRO A 21 -8.09 18.44 4.56
C PRO A 21 -6.71 19.11 4.63
N ALA A 22 -6.66 20.43 4.73
CA ALA A 22 -5.39 21.15 4.86
C ALA A 22 -4.67 20.82 6.18
N GLN A 23 -5.41 20.67 7.28
CA GLN A 23 -4.85 20.29 8.56
C GLN A 23 -4.34 18.84 8.51
N PHE A 24 -5.09 17.95 7.90
CA PHE A 24 -4.66 16.57 7.70
C PHE A 24 -3.34 16.52 6.91
N ALA A 25 -3.25 17.31 5.83
CA ALA A 25 -2.02 17.39 5.03
C ALA A 25 -0.82 17.81 5.88
N ASP A 26 -1.01 18.81 6.73
CA ASP A 26 0.05 19.29 7.62
C ASP A 26 0.46 18.20 8.64
N GLU A 27 -0.50 17.51 9.21
CA GLU A 27 -0.24 16.45 10.19
C GLU A 27 0.46 15.24 9.60
N ILE A 28 0.09 14.85 8.37
CA ILE A 28 0.72 13.72 7.70
C ILE A 28 2.07 14.09 7.06
N GLY A 29 2.37 15.39 6.98
CA GLY A 29 3.60 15.86 6.37
C GLY A 29 3.58 15.83 4.85
N CYS A 30 2.43 16.12 4.25
CA CYS A 30 2.23 16.08 2.81
C CYS A 30 1.76 17.45 2.32
N GLY A 31 2.00 17.75 1.06
CA GLY A 31 1.51 19.00 0.47
C GLY A 31 -0.02 19.04 0.42
N ARG A 32 -0.60 20.21 0.70
CA ARG A 32 -2.06 20.38 0.64
C ARG A 32 -2.62 20.11 -0.74
N GLY A 33 -1.89 20.51 -1.79
CA GLY A 33 -2.29 20.22 -3.18
C GLY A 33 -2.27 18.73 -3.48
N THR A 34 -1.35 17.98 -2.90
CA THR A 34 -1.28 16.52 -3.05
C THR A 34 -2.50 15.85 -2.43
N ILE A 35 -2.87 16.24 -1.23
CA ILE A 35 -4.07 15.71 -0.57
C ILE A 35 -5.33 16.04 -1.39
N SER A 36 -5.41 17.27 -1.92
CA SER A 36 -6.53 17.65 -2.80
C SER A 36 -6.63 16.73 -4.02
N ARG A 37 -5.51 16.40 -4.66
CA ARG A 37 -5.51 15.47 -5.81
C ARG A 37 -5.98 14.08 -5.42
N TYR A 38 -5.60 13.59 -4.23
CA TYR A 38 -6.08 12.30 -3.74
C TYR A 38 -7.59 12.31 -3.54
N LEU A 39 -8.12 13.35 -2.90
CA LEU A 39 -9.55 13.48 -2.64
C LEU A 39 -10.40 13.63 -3.90
N HIS A 40 -9.81 14.17 -4.97
CA HIS A 40 -10.47 14.31 -6.27
C HIS A 40 -10.18 13.13 -7.22
N ALA A 41 -9.62 12.05 -6.72
CA ALA A 41 -9.29 10.85 -7.50
C ALA A 41 -8.37 11.14 -8.69
N GLN A 42 -7.47 12.10 -8.55
CA GLN A 42 -6.55 12.50 -9.62
C GLN A 42 -5.17 11.86 -9.52
N LYS A 43 -4.84 11.28 -8.36
CA LYS A 43 -3.51 10.73 -8.10
C LYS A 43 -3.58 9.62 -7.05
N MET A 44 -2.77 8.59 -7.24
CA MET A 44 -2.55 7.55 -6.23
C MET A 44 -1.32 7.87 -5.40
N PRO A 45 -1.32 7.55 -4.11
CA PRO A 45 -0.14 7.76 -3.27
C PRO A 45 0.94 6.73 -3.56
N LYS A 46 2.18 7.10 -3.26
CA LYS A 46 3.26 6.12 -3.17
C LYS A 46 3.00 5.19 -2.00
N VAL A 47 3.60 3.98 -2.05
CA VAL A 47 3.41 2.97 -1.01
C VAL A 47 3.75 3.53 0.38
N SER A 48 4.85 4.27 0.50
CA SER A 48 5.28 4.83 1.77
C SER A 48 4.24 5.80 2.36
N LEU A 49 3.64 6.64 1.53
CA LEU A 49 2.62 7.59 2.00
C LEU A 49 1.30 6.87 2.29
N LEU A 50 0.95 5.86 1.48
CA LEU A 50 -0.22 5.02 1.74
C LEU A 50 -0.13 4.37 3.13
N VAL A 51 1.04 3.83 3.46
CA VAL A 51 1.28 3.22 4.78
C VAL A 51 1.17 4.27 5.89
N ARG A 52 1.73 5.47 5.69
CA ARG A 52 1.63 6.54 6.68
C ARG A 52 0.19 6.96 6.94
N ILE A 53 -0.62 7.06 5.89
CA ILE A 53 -2.04 7.36 6.02
C ILE A 53 -2.77 6.24 6.78
N ALA A 54 -2.48 4.99 6.42
CA ALA A 54 -3.07 3.84 7.08
C ALA A 54 -2.70 3.78 8.58
N ASP A 55 -1.44 4.05 8.90
CA ASP A 55 -0.98 4.10 10.29
C ASP A 55 -1.65 5.25 11.06
N TYR A 56 -1.80 6.40 10.43
CA TYR A 56 -2.46 7.55 11.06
C TYR A 56 -3.91 7.22 11.46
N PHE A 57 -4.65 6.56 10.59
CA PHE A 57 -6.03 6.17 10.84
C PHE A 57 -6.17 4.79 11.50
N GLN A 58 -5.08 4.10 11.73
CA GLN A 58 -5.05 2.75 12.32
C GLN A 58 -5.93 1.77 11.56
N CYS A 59 -5.82 1.79 10.24
CA CYS A 59 -6.57 0.89 9.36
C CYS A 59 -5.63 0.15 8.42
N SER A 60 -6.15 -0.83 7.67
CA SER A 60 -5.37 -1.53 6.66
C SER A 60 -5.20 -0.67 5.41
N THR A 61 -4.13 -0.92 4.66
CA THR A 61 -3.99 -0.31 3.33
C THR A 61 -5.06 -0.84 2.38
N ASP A 62 -5.48 -2.08 2.57
CA ASP A 62 -6.56 -2.68 1.77
C ASP A 62 -7.89 -1.97 1.97
N TYR A 63 -8.19 -1.53 3.19
CA TYR A 63 -9.39 -0.71 3.43
C TYR A 63 -9.31 0.62 2.66
N LEU A 64 -8.17 1.29 2.71
CA LEU A 64 -7.96 2.54 1.97
C LEU A 64 -8.14 2.37 0.47
N LEU A 65 -7.74 1.23 -0.06
CA LEU A 65 -7.81 0.95 -1.50
C LEU A 65 -9.16 0.35 -1.93
N GLY A 66 -10.08 0.17 -0.99
CA GLY A 66 -11.38 -0.41 -1.27
C GLY A 66 -11.34 -1.92 -1.48
N ARG A 67 -10.28 -2.60 -1.05
CA ARG A 67 -10.14 -4.05 -1.15
C ARG A 67 -10.75 -4.76 0.06
N GLU A 68 -10.94 -4.07 1.16
CA GLU A 68 -11.69 -4.52 2.34
C GLU A 68 -12.85 -3.56 2.57
N ILE A 69 -14.03 -4.10 2.87
CA ILE A 69 -15.22 -3.31 3.10
C ILE A 69 -15.27 -2.82 4.54
N GLU A 70 -14.87 -3.67 5.48
CA GLU A 70 -14.97 -3.38 6.89
C GLU A 70 -13.63 -2.95 7.48
N LYS A 71 -13.70 -1.94 8.34
CA LYS A 71 -12.57 -1.46 9.12
C LYS A 71 -12.66 -2.13 10.49
N TYR A 72 -11.83 -3.15 10.72
CA TYR A 72 -11.78 -3.77 12.03
C TYR A 72 -10.41 -3.56 12.66
N PRO A 73 -10.37 -3.53 14.01
CA PRO A 73 -9.11 -3.33 14.72
C PRO A 73 -8.17 -4.51 14.49
N ARG A 74 -6.96 -4.20 14.04
CA ARG A 74 -5.88 -5.17 13.88
C ARG A 74 -4.58 -4.51 14.32
N VAL A 75 -3.66 -5.32 14.80
CA VAL A 75 -2.32 -4.84 15.10
C VAL A 75 -1.48 -4.95 13.83
N PHE A 76 -0.93 -3.84 13.39
CA PHE A 76 -0.03 -3.81 12.25
C PHE A 76 1.40 -3.64 12.75
N GLN A 77 2.33 -4.23 12.02
CA GLN A 77 3.75 -4.11 12.34
C GLN A 77 4.40 -3.09 11.41
N THR A 78 5.57 -2.61 11.81
CA THR A 78 6.37 -1.72 10.96
C THR A 78 6.82 -2.47 9.73
N CYS A 79 6.64 -1.87 8.55
CA CYS A 79 7.07 -2.49 7.30
C CYS A 79 8.59 -2.59 7.26
N PRO A 80 9.14 -3.77 6.96
CA PRO A 80 10.56 -3.88 6.64
C PRO A 80 10.84 -3.24 5.28
N SER A 81 12.13 -3.04 4.96
CA SER A 81 12.47 -2.69 3.58
C SER A 81 12.05 -3.82 2.65
N PHE A 82 11.73 -3.51 1.40
CA PHE A 82 11.31 -4.58 0.49
C PHE A 82 12.47 -5.52 0.13
N LYS A 83 13.70 -5.04 0.21
CA LYS A 83 14.89 -5.89 0.09
C LYS A 83 14.86 -7.03 1.10
N GLU A 84 14.47 -6.72 2.35
CA GLU A 84 14.32 -7.72 3.41
C GLU A 84 13.03 -8.52 3.27
N ARG A 85 11.96 -7.87 2.86
CA ARG A 85 10.64 -8.50 2.75
C ARG A 85 10.56 -9.52 1.63
N LEU A 86 11.19 -9.25 0.48
CA LEU A 86 11.03 -10.08 -0.72
C LEU A 86 11.37 -11.56 -0.51
N PRO A 87 12.53 -11.93 0.07
CA PRO A 87 12.81 -13.35 0.28
C PRO A 87 11.84 -14.01 1.25
N VAL A 88 11.41 -13.31 2.28
CA VAL A 88 10.43 -13.81 3.24
C VAL A 88 9.07 -14.00 2.57
N LEU A 89 8.65 -13.04 1.77
CA LEU A 89 7.39 -13.11 1.01
C LEU A 89 7.38 -14.31 0.08
N CYS A 90 8.45 -14.50 -0.70
CA CYS A 90 8.57 -15.64 -1.61
C CYS A 90 8.47 -16.96 -0.85
N LYS A 91 9.10 -17.05 0.31
CA LYS A 91 9.03 -18.24 1.16
C LYS A 91 7.62 -18.48 1.67
N GLN A 92 6.95 -17.45 2.14
CA GLN A 92 5.57 -17.55 2.63
C GLN A 92 4.58 -17.90 1.53
N LEU A 93 4.79 -17.38 0.32
CA LEU A 93 3.98 -17.72 -0.85
C LEU A 93 4.37 -19.05 -1.50
N ASN A 94 5.47 -19.64 -1.05
CA ASN A 94 6.03 -20.88 -1.60
C ASN A 94 6.33 -20.75 -3.09
N VAL A 95 6.98 -19.66 -3.49
CA VAL A 95 7.38 -19.41 -4.87
C VAL A 95 8.82 -18.93 -4.93
N THR A 96 9.48 -19.19 -6.07
CA THR A 96 10.77 -18.60 -6.36
C THR A 96 10.59 -17.19 -6.92
N LYS A 97 11.64 -16.38 -6.93
CA LYS A 97 11.62 -15.07 -7.57
C LYS A 97 11.30 -15.16 -9.05
N TYR A 98 11.83 -16.20 -9.72
CA TYR A 98 11.54 -16.47 -11.13
C TYR A 98 10.04 -16.72 -11.34
N ARG A 99 9.45 -17.55 -10.50
CA ARG A 99 8.01 -17.85 -10.59
C ARG A 99 7.15 -16.64 -10.28
N LEU A 100 7.56 -15.84 -9.29
CA LEU A 100 6.89 -14.59 -8.97
C LEU A 100 6.84 -13.68 -10.20
N GLN A 101 7.97 -13.52 -10.88
CA GLN A 101 8.09 -12.73 -12.10
C GLN A 101 7.19 -13.27 -13.21
N LYS A 102 7.24 -14.58 -13.43
CA LYS A 102 6.46 -15.22 -14.49
C LYS A 102 4.95 -15.06 -14.28
N GLU A 103 4.50 -15.30 -13.08
CA GLU A 103 3.06 -15.28 -12.79
C GLU A 103 2.48 -13.86 -12.71
N THR A 104 3.27 -12.88 -12.30
CA THR A 104 2.81 -11.50 -12.18
C THR A 104 3.05 -10.68 -13.45
N GLY A 105 3.98 -11.08 -14.29
CA GLY A 105 4.39 -10.29 -15.45
C GLY A 105 5.23 -9.08 -15.09
N ILE A 106 5.71 -8.97 -13.85
CA ILE A 106 6.58 -7.88 -13.43
C ILE A 106 7.94 -8.05 -14.10
N ALA A 107 8.55 -6.94 -14.52
CA ALA A 107 9.84 -6.97 -15.20
C ALA A 107 10.93 -7.59 -14.32
N GLU A 108 11.79 -8.41 -14.90
CA GLU A 108 12.92 -9.01 -14.20
C GLU A 108 13.84 -7.95 -13.59
N SER A 109 14.05 -6.84 -14.29
CA SER A 109 14.85 -5.72 -13.80
C SER A 109 14.28 -5.09 -12.53
N ALA A 110 12.95 -5.02 -12.42
CA ALA A 110 12.30 -4.50 -11.22
C ALA A 110 12.59 -5.39 -10.01
N ILE A 111 12.43 -6.70 -10.16
CA ILE A 111 12.69 -7.67 -9.09
C ILE A 111 14.16 -7.62 -8.68
N TYR A 112 15.06 -7.53 -9.66
CA TYR A 112 16.50 -7.39 -9.39
C TYR A 112 16.78 -6.14 -8.55
N ASN A 113 16.18 -5.02 -8.89
CA ASN A 113 16.36 -3.76 -8.16
C ASN A 113 15.78 -3.82 -6.75
N TRP A 114 14.71 -4.57 -6.53
CA TRP A 114 14.18 -4.81 -5.19
C TRP A 114 15.13 -5.66 -4.36
N GLN A 115 15.74 -6.67 -4.98
CA GLN A 115 16.70 -7.56 -4.32
C GLN A 115 17.94 -6.83 -3.82
N ASN A 116 18.46 -5.91 -4.62
CA ASN A 116 19.67 -5.17 -4.24
C ASN A 116 19.38 -3.91 -3.43
N GLY A 117 18.10 -3.56 -3.26
CA GLY A 117 17.68 -2.41 -2.48
C GLY A 117 17.79 -1.08 -3.19
N SER A 118 18.09 -1.06 -4.51
CA SER A 118 18.17 0.19 -5.26
C SER A 118 16.80 0.81 -5.52
N GLU A 119 15.74 -0.01 -5.55
CA GLU A 119 14.37 0.45 -5.73
C GLU A 119 13.43 -0.31 -4.82
N SER A 120 12.30 0.30 -4.49
CA SER A 120 11.18 -0.36 -3.84
C SER A 120 10.03 -0.45 -4.84
N PRO A 121 9.16 -1.47 -4.74
CA PRO A 121 8.06 -1.61 -5.68
C PRO A 121 7.07 -0.45 -5.56
N ASN A 122 6.52 -0.04 -6.70
CA ASN A 122 5.42 0.91 -6.72
C ASN A 122 4.10 0.19 -6.37
N LEU A 123 3.05 0.97 -6.15
CA LEU A 123 1.76 0.42 -5.76
C LEU A 123 1.19 -0.52 -6.83
N GLU A 124 1.37 -0.20 -8.11
CA GLU A 124 0.90 -1.04 -9.21
C GLU A 124 1.49 -2.45 -9.13
N ASN A 125 2.79 -2.56 -8.90
CA ASN A 125 3.46 -3.86 -8.79
C ASN A 125 3.05 -4.61 -7.50
N ILE A 126 2.88 -3.90 -6.41
CA ILE A 126 2.35 -4.49 -5.17
C ILE A 126 0.97 -5.09 -5.41
N LEU A 127 0.10 -4.36 -6.11
CA LEU A 127 -1.24 -4.83 -6.42
C LEU A 127 -1.23 -6.06 -7.34
N LYS A 128 -0.31 -6.11 -8.30
CA LYS A 128 -0.13 -7.30 -9.15
C LYS A 128 0.19 -8.54 -8.32
N ILE A 129 1.05 -8.41 -7.34
CA ILE A 129 1.40 -9.52 -6.45
C ILE A 129 0.19 -9.91 -5.59
N ALA A 130 -0.43 -8.92 -4.95
CA ALA A 130 -1.58 -9.16 -4.07
C ALA A 130 -2.73 -9.85 -4.81
N ASP A 131 -3.05 -9.39 -6.01
CA ASP A 131 -4.13 -9.96 -6.81
C ASP A 131 -3.80 -11.36 -7.30
N LYS A 132 -2.58 -11.59 -7.77
CA LYS A 132 -2.18 -12.90 -8.31
C LYS A 132 -2.18 -13.98 -7.23
N PHE A 133 -1.70 -13.65 -6.06
CA PHE A 133 -1.57 -14.62 -4.96
C PHE A 133 -2.71 -14.54 -3.96
N CYS A 134 -3.76 -13.77 -4.26
CA CYS A 134 -4.96 -13.66 -3.43
C CYS A 134 -4.65 -13.31 -1.98
N CYS A 135 -3.78 -12.35 -1.78
CA CYS A 135 -3.39 -11.88 -0.44
C CYS A 135 -3.58 -10.38 -0.31
N SER A 136 -3.46 -9.88 0.90
CA SER A 136 -3.62 -8.45 1.16
C SER A 136 -2.37 -7.66 0.76
N VAL A 137 -2.56 -6.38 0.48
CA VAL A 137 -1.44 -5.46 0.26
C VAL A 137 -0.58 -5.38 1.51
N ASP A 138 -1.21 -5.34 2.69
CA ASP A 138 -0.49 -5.32 3.97
C ASP A 138 0.41 -6.54 4.14
N PHE A 139 -0.06 -7.71 3.70
CA PHE A 139 0.75 -8.93 3.72
C PHE A 139 1.94 -8.81 2.77
N VAL A 140 1.71 -8.33 1.54
CA VAL A 140 2.79 -8.22 0.54
C VAL A 140 3.90 -7.31 1.04
N ILE A 141 3.57 -6.18 1.64
CA ILE A 141 4.58 -5.21 2.10
C ILE A 141 5.14 -5.54 3.50
N GLY A 142 4.61 -6.55 4.16
CA GLY A 142 5.10 -6.96 5.48
C GLY A 142 4.56 -6.17 6.65
N ARG A 143 3.44 -5.46 6.45
CA ARG A 143 2.75 -4.73 7.51
C ARG A 143 1.83 -5.64 8.33
N SER A 144 1.49 -6.79 7.77
CA SER A 144 0.66 -7.81 8.40
C SER A 144 1.22 -9.19 8.07
N ASN A 145 0.97 -10.16 8.95
CA ASN A 145 1.34 -11.57 8.74
C ASN A 145 0.20 -12.39 8.11
N LEU A 146 -0.94 -11.75 7.83
CA LEU A 146 -2.12 -12.44 7.32
C LEU A 146 -2.55 -11.93 5.95
#